data_6175fb6bef285b468828da2b199f2cf8
#
_entry.id   6175fb6bef285b468828da2b199f2cf8
#
_cell.length_a   1.000
_cell.length_b   1.000
_cell.length_c   1.000
_cell.angle_alpha   90.00
_cell.angle_beta   90.00
_cell.angle_gamma   90.00
#
_symmetry.space_group_name_H-M   'P 1'
#
loop_
_entity.id
_entity.type
_entity.pdbx_description
1 polymer ?
#
loop_
_entity_poly.entity_id
_entity_poly.type
_entity_poly.pdbx_seq_one_letter_code
_entity_poly.pdbx_strand_id
1 'polypeptide(L)'
;MKTLTFLLSTVIELYTMVVLLRVWMQWARCDFYNPFSQFVVKATQPIVGPLRRIIPAMGPIDSASLLVAFILCVIKAIVLFMVITFQPIIWISALLILLKTIGSLIFWVLLLMAIMSWVSQGRSPVEYVLMQLAGPLLRPIRNLLPSMGGIDFSPMVLVLLLYVINMGIAEVLQATGNVLLPGLWMAL
;
A
#
# COMPACT_ATOMS: atom_id res chain seq x y z
N MET A 1 -4.69 23.72 -14.42
CA MET A 1 -3.57 23.14 -13.64
C MET A 1 -4.02 22.09 -12.63
N LYS A 2 -5.07 22.31 -11.83
CA LYS A 2 -5.54 21.32 -10.83
C LYS A 2 -5.85 19.93 -11.41
N THR A 3 -6.46 19.85 -12.60
CA THR A 3 -6.79 18.56 -13.26
C THR A 3 -5.54 17.76 -13.64
N LEU A 4 -4.51 18.43 -14.17
CA LEU A 4 -3.25 17.76 -14.54
C LEU A 4 -2.52 17.24 -13.29
N THR A 5 -2.44 18.07 -12.23
CA THR A 5 -1.86 17.65 -10.95
C THR A 5 -2.60 16.44 -10.37
N PHE A 6 -3.93 16.46 -10.40
CA PHE A 6 -4.76 15.34 -9.96
C PHE A 6 -4.47 14.07 -10.77
N LEU A 7 -4.47 14.15 -12.09
CA LEU A 7 -4.18 12.99 -12.95
C LEU A 7 -2.78 12.43 -12.69
N LEU A 8 -1.76 13.29 -12.63
CA LEU A 8 -0.38 12.87 -12.37
C LEU A 8 -0.25 12.22 -10.97
N SER A 9 -0.81 12.84 -9.94
CA SER A 9 -0.75 12.29 -8.58
C SER A 9 -1.46 10.95 -8.48
N THR A 10 -2.60 10.77 -9.15
CA THR A 10 -3.35 9.51 -9.18
C THR A 10 -2.57 8.40 -9.91
N VAL A 11 -1.95 8.70 -11.06
CA VAL A 11 -1.14 7.72 -11.80
C VAL A 11 0.07 7.29 -10.98
N ILE A 12 0.76 8.25 -10.33
CA ILE A 12 1.90 7.96 -9.46
C ILE A 12 1.47 7.08 -8.28
N GLU A 13 0.32 7.38 -7.66
CA GLU A 13 -0.23 6.59 -6.56
C GLU A 13 -0.53 5.15 -6.97
N LEU A 14 -1.26 4.97 -8.06
CA LEU A 14 -1.60 3.64 -8.58
C LEU A 14 -0.33 2.83 -8.87
N TYR A 15 0.67 3.45 -9.50
CA TYR A 15 1.92 2.76 -9.76
C TYR A 15 2.70 2.44 -8.47
N THR A 16 2.69 3.36 -7.49
CA THR A 16 3.26 3.12 -6.16
C THR A 16 2.59 1.93 -5.47
N MET A 17 1.26 1.81 -5.57
CA MET A 17 0.52 0.65 -5.04
C MET A 17 0.97 -0.66 -5.70
N VAL A 18 1.20 -0.67 -7.02
CA VAL A 18 1.69 -1.87 -7.73
C VAL A 18 3.10 -2.25 -7.27
N VAL A 19 3.98 -1.27 -7.05
CA VAL A 19 5.33 -1.51 -6.50
C VAL A 19 5.27 -2.02 -5.07
N LEU A 20 4.44 -1.43 -4.21
CA LEU A 20 4.22 -1.89 -2.83
C LEU A 20 3.59 -3.28 -2.78
N LEU A 21 2.69 -3.59 -3.70
CA LEU A 21 2.10 -4.93 -3.82
C LEU A 21 3.18 -5.97 -4.09
N ARG A 22 4.19 -5.67 -4.92
CA ARG A 22 5.36 -6.55 -5.13
C ARG A 22 6.14 -6.78 -3.84
N VAL A 23 6.40 -5.72 -3.04
CA VAL A 23 7.06 -5.84 -1.73
C VAL A 23 6.25 -6.75 -0.81
N TRP A 24 4.94 -6.52 -0.75
CA TRP A 24 4.04 -7.30 0.10
C TRP A 24 3.95 -8.76 -0.33
N MET A 25 3.87 -9.05 -1.63
CA MET A 25 3.89 -10.42 -2.16
C MET A 25 5.16 -11.18 -1.75
N GLN A 26 6.31 -10.52 -1.77
CA GLN A 26 7.57 -11.13 -1.34
C GLN A 26 7.56 -11.39 0.17
N TRP A 27 7.10 -10.43 0.99
CA TRP A 27 6.99 -10.58 2.43
C TRP A 27 5.99 -11.68 2.84
N ALA A 28 4.84 -11.73 2.17
CA ALA A 28 3.80 -12.74 2.40
C ALA A 28 4.14 -14.12 1.79
N ARG A 29 5.27 -14.24 1.07
CA ARG A 29 5.70 -15.46 0.35
C ARG A 29 4.63 -15.98 -0.60
N CYS A 30 4.02 -15.07 -1.38
CA CYS A 30 3.03 -15.43 -2.38
C CYS A 30 3.63 -16.29 -3.49
N ASP A 31 2.75 -17.06 -4.16
CA ASP A 31 3.14 -17.84 -5.33
C ASP A 31 3.43 -16.92 -6.54
N PHE A 32 4.68 -16.86 -6.96
CA PHE A 32 5.14 -16.08 -8.11
C PHE A 32 4.90 -16.77 -9.46
N TYR A 33 4.46 -18.03 -9.48
CA TYR A 33 4.03 -18.71 -10.72
C TYR A 33 2.60 -18.32 -11.11
N ASN A 34 1.85 -17.74 -10.19
CA ASN A 34 0.50 -17.25 -10.44
C ASN A 34 0.50 -16.12 -11.50
N PRO A 35 -0.42 -16.13 -12.48
CA PRO A 35 -0.49 -15.11 -13.55
C PRO A 35 -0.62 -13.68 -13.01
N PHE A 36 -1.36 -13.47 -11.93
CA PHE A 36 -1.49 -12.16 -11.30
C PHE A 36 -0.15 -11.67 -10.71
N SER A 37 0.55 -12.55 -10.01
CA SER A 37 1.87 -12.24 -9.47
C SER A 37 2.88 -11.91 -10.57
N GLN A 38 2.85 -12.68 -11.67
CA GLN A 38 3.71 -12.43 -12.82
C GLN A 38 3.41 -11.07 -13.48
N PHE A 39 2.12 -10.68 -13.56
CA PHE A 39 1.75 -9.36 -14.07
C PHE A 39 2.37 -8.25 -13.22
N VAL A 40 2.24 -8.30 -11.88
CA VAL A 40 2.83 -7.33 -10.96
C VAL A 40 4.35 -7.26 -11.12
N VAL A 41 5.02 -8.40 -11.22
CA VAL A 41 6.48 -8.46 -11.45
C VAL A 41 6.86 -7.84 -12.78
N LYS A 42 6.17 -8.19 -13.87
CA LYS A 42 6.44 -7.64 -15.22
C LYS A 42 6.23 -6.12 -15.26
N ALA A 43 5.17 -5.62 -14.64
CA ALA A 43 4.86 -4.19 -14.60
C ALA A 43 5.91 -3.37 -13.82
N THR A 44 6.53 -3.95 -12.80
CA THR A 44 7.50 -3.27 -11.94
C THR A 44 8.96 -3.52 -12.33
N GLN A 45 9.23 -4.59 -13.07
CA GLN A 45 10.58 -5.00 -13.47
C GLN A 45 11.41 -3.93 -14.20
N PRO A 46 10.86 -3.10 -15.10
CA PRO A 46 11.65 -2.09 -15.81
C PRO A 46 12.33 -1.10 -14.87
N ILE A 47 11.67 -0.73 -13.77
CA ILE A 47 12.19 0.26 -12.81
C ILE A 47 12.95 -0.44 -11.67
N VAL A 48 12.40 -1.50 -11.12
CA VAL A 48 13.00 -2.22 -9.98
C VAL A 48 14.21 -3.06 -10.40
N GLY A 49 14.20 -3.62 -11.61
CA GLY A 49 15.25 -4.53 -12.09
C GLY A 49 16.67 -3.93 -12.06
N PRO A 50 16.90 -2.74 -12.60
CA PRO A 50 18.21 -2.06 -12.52
C PRO A 50 18.64 -1.80 -11.08
N LEU A 51 17.72 -1.37 -10.20
CA LEU A 51 18.04 -1.07 -8.80
C LEU A 51 18.39 -2.33 -7.99
N ARG A 52 17.75 -3.46 -8.29
CA ARG A 52 18.07 -4.75 -7.62
C ARG A 52 19.50 -5.24 -7.86
N ARG A 53 20.15 -4.78 -8.92
CA ARG A 53 21.57 -5.10 -9.19
C ARG A 53 22.50 -4.36 -8.24
N ILE A 54 22.06 -3.20 -7.73
CA ILE A 54 22.85 -2.32 -6.84
C ILE A 54 22.45 -2.57 -5.38
N ILE A 55 21.16 -2.73 -5.12
CA ILE A 55 20.59 -2.87 -3.78
C ILE A 55 19.97 -4.28 -3.67
N PRO A 56 20.67 -5.22 -3.04
CA PRO A 56 20.14 -6.57 -2.84
C PRO A 56 18.96 -6.56 -1.87
N ALA A 57 18.10 -7.58 -1.95
CA ALA A 57 16.99 -7.74 -1.01
C ALA A 57 17.54 -8.02 0.40
N MET A 58 16.94 -7.37 1.40
CA MET A 58 17.24 -7.57 2.82
C MET A 58 16.28 -8.59 3.44
N GLY A 59 16.65 -9.86 3.41
CA GLY A 59 15.81 -10.94 3.92
C GLY A 59 14.48 -11.06 3.16
N PRO A 60 13.32 -11.03 3.85
CA PRO A 60 12.02 -11.17 3.20
C PRO A 60 11.54 -9.91 2.49
N ILE A 61 12.24 -8.77 2.64
CA ILE A 61 11.83 -7.47 2.11
C ILE A 61 12.62 -7.12 0.85
N ASP A 62 11.91 -6.76 -0.22
CA ASP A 62 12.50 -6.21 -1.43
C ASP A 62 12.86 -4.73 -1.22
N SER A 63 14.05 -4.48 -0.69
CA SER A 63 14.57 -3.13 -0.40
C SER A 63 14.63 -2.24 -1.64
N ALA A 64 14.96 -2.80 -2.82
CA ALA A 64 14.95 -2.05 -4.07
C ALA A 64 13.55 -1.58 -4.44
N SER A 65 12.54 -2.44 -4.33
CA SER A 65 11.14 -2.05 -4.58
C SER A 65 10.63 -1.04 -3.54
N LEU A 66 10.99 -1.18 -2.27
CA LEU A 66 10.61 -0.22 -1.23
C LEU A 66 11.22 1.16 -1.48
N LEU A 67 12.49 1.22 -1.91
CA LEU A 67 13.13 2.48 -2.29
C LEU A 67 12.44 3.12 -3.49
N VAL A 68 12.09 2.34 -4.53
CA VAL A 68 11.32 2.86 -5.68
C VAL A 68 9.99 3.43 -5.22
N ALA A 69 9.25 2.74 -4.35
CA ALA A 69 7.99 3.22 -3.81
C ALA A 69 8.18 4.55 -3.06
N PHE A 70 9.24 4.67 -2.25
CA PHE A 70 9.54 5.91 -1.55
C PHE A 70 9.90 7.06 -2.51
N ILE A 71 10.73 6.82 -3.54
CA ILE A 71 11.04 7.81 -4.56
C ILE A 71 9.77 8.29 -5.28
N LEU A 72 8.86 7.39 -5.62
CA LEU A 72 7.56 7.75 -6.21
C LEU A 72 6.72 8.62 -5.27
N CYS A 73 6.74 8.34 -3.96
CA CYS A 73 6.09 9.21 -2.97
C CYS A 73 6.72 10.60 -2.89
N VAL A 74 8.06 10.71 -3.01
CA VAL A 74 8.75 12.01 -3.10
C VAL A 74 8.31 12.76 -4.36
N ILE A 75 8.26 12.09 -5.51
CA ILE A 75 7.78 12.69 -6.76
C ILE A 75 6.32 13.14 -6.60
N LYS A 76 5.46 12.34 -5.99
CA LYS A 76 4.07 12.72 -5.70
C LYS A 76 3.99 13.95 -4.80
N ALA A 77 4.82 14.03 -3.75
CA ALA A 77 4.88 15.21 -2.87
C ALA A 77 5.28 16.48 -3.66
N ILE A 78 6.30 16.39 -4.51
CA ILE A 78 6.73 17.50 -5.38
C ILE A 78 5.60 17.95 -6.31
N VAL A 79 4.88 17.01 -6.92
CA VAL A 79 3.74 17.29 -7.81
C VAL A 79 2.61 17.99 -7.05
N LEU A 80 2.30 17.56 -5.81
CA LEU A 80 1.24 18.15 -4.99
C LEU A 80 1.58 19.56 -4.52
N PHE A 81 2.81 19.79 -4.09
CA PHE A 81 3.25 21.12 -3.63
C PHE A 81 3.65 22.05 -4.76
N MET A 82 3.82 21.54 -5.99
CA MET A 82 4.34 22.28 -7.15
C MET A 82 5.67 23.02 -6.88
N VAL A 83 6.47 22.51 -5.97
CA VAL A 83 7.72 23.14 -5.55
C VAL A 83 8.82 22.08 -5.50
N ILE A 84 9.88 22.29 -6.29
CA ILE A 84 11.09 21.47 -6.23
C ILE A 84 12.00 22.07 -5.17
N THR A 85 11.85 21.63 -3.92
CA THR A 85 12.75 22.01 -2.83
C THR A 85 13.23 20.78 -2.09
N PHE A 86 14.46 20.81 -1.55
CA PHE A 86 14.98 19.76 -0.67
C PHE A 86 14.67 20.04 0.81
N GLN A 87 13.60 20.77 1.10
CA GLN A 87 13.21 21.08 2.45
C GLN A 87 12.73 19.81 3.20
N PRO A 88 12.94 19.73 4.52
CA PRO A 88 12.52 18.57 5.33
C PRO A 88 11.05 18.21 5.18
N ILE A 89 10.20 19.21 4.88
CA ILE A 89 8.75 19.02 4.69
C ILE A 89 8.42 18.03 3.56
N ILE A 90 9.21 17.99 2.48
CA ILE A 90 8.98 17.08 1.36
C ILE A 90 9.24 15.63 1.78
N TRP A 91 10.30 15.38 2.54
CA TRP A 91 10.64 14.05 3.03
C TRP A 91 9.62 13.52 4.02
N ILE A 92 9.16 14.38 4.94
CA ILE A 92 8.08 14.05 5.88
C ILE A 92 6.79 13.76 5.11
N SER A 93 6.43 14.60 4.14
CA SER A 93 5.26 14.39 3.30
C SER A 93 5.34 13.10 2.49
N ALA A 94 6.49 12.77 1.93
CA ALA A 94 6.70 11.52 1.20
C ALA A 94 6.51 10.29 2.10
N LEU A 95 6.99 10.36 3.35
CA LEU A 95 6.78 9.30 4.33
C LEU A 95 5.31 9.14 4.69
N LEU A 96 4.58 10.24 4.89
CA LEU A 96 3.14 10.23 5.14
C LEU A 96 2.35 9.67 3.96
N ILE A 97 2.71 10.07 2.73
CA ILE A 97 2.13 9.53 1.49
C ILE A 97 2.37 8.02 1.41
N LEU A 98 3.58 7.55 1.69
CA LEU A 98 3.92 6.14 1.70
C LEU A 98 3.06 5.37 2.70
N LEU A 99 2.96 5.86 3.93
CA LEU A 99 2.16 5.25 4.99
C LEU A 99 0.68 5.18 4.62
N LYS A 100 0.13 6.27 4.08
CA LYS A 100 -1.25 6.33 3.60
C LYS A 100 -1.49 5.34 2.45
N THR A 101 -0.57 5.29 1.48
CA THR A 101 -0.66 4.37 0.34
C THR A 101 -0.60 2.90 0.77
N ILE A 102 0.21 2.57 1.79
CA ILE A 102 0.23 1.21 2.39
C ILE A 102 -1.14 0.89 3.01
N GLY A 103 -1.71 1.80 3.81
CA GLY A 103 -3.04 1.61 4.40
C GLY A 103 -4.13 1.43 3.34
N SER A 104 -4.12 2.25 2.31
CA SER A 104 -5.04 2.16 1.17
C SER A 104 -4.87 0.85 0.40
N LEU A 105 -3.64 0.40 0.17
CA LEU A 105 -3.36 -0.88 -0.48
C LEU A 105 -3.91 -2.06 0.33
N ILE A 106 -3.73 -2.06 1.66
CA ILE A 106 -4.30 -3.09 2.53
C ILE A 106 -5.82 -3.10 2.42
N PHE A 107 -6.45 -1.94 2.48
CA PHE A 107 -7.91 -1.82 2.33
C PHE A 107 -8.39 -2.39 0.99
N TRP A 108 -7.76 -2.01 -0.13
CA TRP A 108 -8.14 -2.50 -1.46
C TRP A 108 -7.95 -4.00 -1.62
N VAL A 109 -6.87 -4.57 -1.07
CA VAL A 109 -6.62 -6.02 -1.08
C VAL A 109 -7.73 -6.76 -0.31
N LEU A 110 -8.11 -6.27 0.87
CA LEU A 110 -9.19 -6.87 1.67
C LEU A 110 -10.54 -6.74 0.96
N LEU A 111 -10.84 -5.60 0.37
CA LEU A 111 -12.07 -5.38 -0.38
C LEU A 111 -12.15 -6.29 -1.61
N LEU A 112 -11.08 -6.35 -2.40
CA LEU A 112 -11.02 -7.24 -3.56
C LEU A 112 -11.12 -8.71 -3.16
N MET A 113 -10.47 -9.12 -2.06
CA MET A 113 -10.59 -10.47 -1.51
C MET A 113 -12.04 -10.79 -1.15
N ALA A 114 -12.74 -9.88 -0.48
CA ALA A 114 -14.15 -10.06 -0.12
C ALA A 114 -15.04 -10.18 -1.37
N ILE A 115 -14.85 -9.31 -2.37
CA ILE A 115 -15.62 -9.37 -3.63
C ILE A 115 -15.32 -10.66 -4.38
N MET A 116 -14.05 -11.04 -4.51
CA MET A 116 -13.65 -12.27 -5.22
C MET A 116 -14.20 -13.52 -4.54
N SER A 117 -14.27 -13.56 -3.21
CA SER A 117 -14.86 -14.66 -2.47
C SER A 117 -16.33 -14.91 -2.86
N TRP A 118 -17.08 -13.85 -3.21
CA TRP A 118 -18.46 -13.98 -3.66
C TRP A 118 -18.57 -14.37 -5.14
N VAL A 119 -17.69 -13.81 -5.98
CA VAL A 119 -17.76 -13.99 -7.44
C VAL A 119 -17.13 -15.30 -7.88
N SER A 120 -15.95 -15.64 -7.39
CA SER A 120 -15.14 -16.76 -7.87
C SER A 120 -15.21 -18.02 -7.00
N GLN A 121 -15.71 -17.91 -5.75
CA GLN A 121 -15.88 -19.04 -4.83
C GLN A 121 -14.62 -19.93 -4.71
N GLY A 122 -13.45 -19.32 -4.62
CA GLY A 122 -12.17 -20.04 -4.48
C GLY A 122 -11.56 -20.54 -5.80
N ARG A 123 -12.18 -20.27 -6.96
CA ARG A 123 -11.71 -20.79 -8.27
C ARG A 123 -10.77 -19.86 -9.03
N SER A 124 -10.58 -18.62 -8.55
CA SER A 124 -9.75 -17.63 -9.24
C SER A 124 -8.29 -17.67 -8.75
N PRO A 125 -7.30 -17.70 -9.67
CA PRO A 125 -5.90 -17.52 -9.30
C PRO A 125 -5.62 -16.21 -8.55
N VAL A 126 -6.38 -15.15 -8.88
CA VAL A 126 -6.26 -13.84 -8.20
C VAL A 126 -6.70 -13.95 -6.74
N GLU A 127 -7.84 -14.60 -6.47
CA GLU A 127 -8.35 -14.81 -5.12
C GLU A 127 -7.32 -15.54 -4.24
N TYR A 128 -6.66 -16.55 -4.79
CA TYR A 128 -5.61 -17.28 -4.06
C TYR A 128 -4.46 -16.37 -3.60
N VAL A 129 -3.98 -15.48 -4.48
CA VAL A 129 -2.92 -14.52 -4.10
C VAL A 129 -3.43 -13.50 -3.08
N LEU A 130 -4.67 -13.00 -3.23
CA LEU A 130 -5.25 -12.07 -2.24
C LEU A 130 -5.37 -12.71 -0.85
N MET A 131 -5.75 -14.00 -0.78
CA MET A 131 -5.77 -14.76 0.48
C MET A 131 -4.36 -14.92 1.09
N GLN A 132 -3.34 -15.17 0.26
CA GLN A 132 -1.95 -15.25 0.72
C GLN A 132 -1.46 -13.90 1.26
N LEU A 133 -1.79 -12.79 0.59
CA LEU A 133 -1.45 -11.43 1.04
C LEU A 133 -2.11 -11.10 2.37
N ALA A 134 -3.41 -11.33 2.48
CA ALA A 134 -4.17 -11.00 3.69
C ALA A 134 -3.83 -11.92 4.88
N GLY A 135 -3.43 -13.17 4.61
CA GLY A 135 -3.18 -14.19 5.63
C GLY A 135 -2.31 -13.74 6.81
N PRO A 136 -1.08 -13.22 6.59
CA PRO A 136 -0.21 -12.77 7.67
C PRO A 136 -0.82 -11.67 8.54
N LEU A 137 -1.64 -10.78 7.97
CA LEU A 137 -2.30 -9.70 8.69
C LEU A 137 -3.54 -10.17 9.46
N LEU A 138 -4.28 -11.13 8.91
CA LEU A 138 -5.51 -11.63 9.51
C LEU A 138 -5.26 -12.68 10.61
N ARG A 139 -4.17 -13.45 10.53
CA ARG A 139 -3.83 -14.50 11.52
C ARG A 139 -3.84 -14.01 12.96
N PRO A 140 -3.15 -12.92 13.34
CA PRO A 140 -3.17 -12.46 14.73
C PRO A 140 -4.58 -12.07 15.20
N ILE A 141 -5.39 -11.48 14.31
CA ILE A 141 -6.77 -11.07 14.62
C ILE A 141 -7.66 -12.29 14.79
N ARG A 142 -7.53 -13.29 13.91
CA ARG A 142 -8.27 -14.57 14.02
C ARG A 142 -7.97 -15.32 15.32
N ASN A 143 -6.75 -15.23 15.81
CA ASN A 143 -6.38 -15.87 17.08
C ASN A 143 -6.99 -15.18 18.30
N LEU A 144 -7.37 -13.90 18.19
CA LEU A 144 -7.99 -13.11 19.26
C LEU A 144 -9.53 -13.19 19.22
N LEU A 145 -10.10 -13.44 18.04
CA LEU A 145 -11.56 -13.49 17.87
C LEU A 145 -12.07 -14.94 17.94
N PRO A 146 -13.10 -15.21 18.75
CA PRO A 146 -13.78 -16.49 18.70
C PRO A 146 -14.49 -16.66 17.35
N SER A 147 -14.49 -17.86 16.80
CA SER A 147 -15.27 -18.19 15.60
C SER A 147 -16.77 -18.11 15.89
N MET A 148 -17.45 -17.14 15.32
CA MET A 148 -18.90 -16.97 15.48
C MET A 148 -19.62 -17.49 14.23
N GLY A 149 -20.27 -18.64 14.34
CA GLY A 149 -21.18 -19.12 13.28
C GLY A 149 -20.53 -19.40 11.92
N GLY A 150 -19.21 -19.64 11.86
CA GLY A 150 -18.50 -19.90 10.60
C GLY A 150 -18.16 -18.66 9.77
N ILE A 151 -18.49 -17.46 10.25
CA ILE A 151 -18.15 -16.18 9.59
C ILE A 151 -16.84 -15.65 10.15
N ASP A 152 -15.93 -15.26 9.26
CA ASP A 152 -14.65 -14.61 9.61
C ASP A 152 -14.81 -13.09 9.70
N PHE A 153 -14.87 -12.56 10.92
CA PHE A 153 -14.94 -11.12 11.16
C PHE A 153 -13.57 -10.41 11.15
N SER A 154 -12.47 -11.15 10.99
CA SER A 154 -11.13 -10.58 11.04
C SER A 154 -10.87 -9.50 9.99
N PRO A 155 -11.35 -9.61 8.74
CA PRO A 155 -11.19 -8.52 7.76
C PRO A 155 -11.89 -7.23 8.20
N MET A 156 -13.07 -7.33 8.80
CA MET A 156 -13.82 -6.16 9.29
C MET A 156 -13.05 -5.46 10.43
N VAL A 157 -12.52 -6.24 11.37
CA VAL A 157 -11.70 -5.68 12.47
C VAL A 157 -10.44 -5.03 11.95
N LEU A 158 -9.77 -5.61 10.94
CA LEU A 158 -8.58 -5.00 10.33
C LEU A 158 -8.92 -3.68 9.64
N VAL A 159 -10.04 -3.60 8.90
CA VAL A 159 -10.50 -2.34 8.28
C VAL A 159 -10.81 -1.29 9.35
N LEU A 160 -11.46 -1.68 10.45
CA LEU A 160 -11.72 -0.77 11.57
C LEU A 160 -10.40 -0.25 12.19
N LEU A 161 -9.43 -1.12 12.40
CA LEU A 161 -8.10 -0.73 12.88
C LEU A 161 -7.41 0.27 11.94
N LEU A 162 -7.45 0.02 10.63
CA LEU A 162 -6.90 0.97 9.64
C LEU A 162 -7.59 2.33 9.72
N TYR A 163 -8.90 2.34 9.90
CA TYR A 163 -9.67 3.57 10.05
C TYR A 163 -9.27 4.33 11.33
N VAL A 164 -9.18 3.65 12.47
CA VAL A 164 -8.75 4.25 13.74
C VAL A 164 -7.33 4.80 13.65
N ILE A 165 -6.40 4.05 13.04
CA ILE A 165 -5.02 4.51 12.82
C ILE A 165 -5.01 5.76 11.93
N ASN A 166 -5.80 5.76 10.85
CA ASN A 166 -5.89 6.90 9.94
C ASN A 166 -6.40 8.17 10.65
N MET A 167 -7.41 8.04 11.53
CA MET A 167 -7.91 9.15 12.35
C MET A 167 -6.87 9.61 13.37
N GLY A 168 -6.23 8.69 14.08
CA GLY A 168 -5.22 9.00 15.07
C GLY A 168 -4.02 9.76 14.46
N ILE A 169 -3.57 9.38 13.28
CA ILE A 169 -2.52 10.10 12.55
C ILE A 169 -3.01 11.53 12.19
N ALA A 170 -4.25 11.67 11.73
CA ALA A 170 -4.81 12.99 11.41
C ALA A 170 -4.83 13.91 12.64
N GLU A 171 -5.24 13.40 13.81
CA GLU A 171 -5.24 14.15 15.08
C GLU A 171 -3.83 14.55 15.51
N VAL A 172 -2.88 13.63 15.44
CA VAL A 172 -1.47 13.92 15.78
C VAL A 172 -0.90 15.00 14.85
N LEU A 173 -1.19 14.93 13.54
CA LEU A 173 -0.73 15.94 12.59
C LEU A 173 -1.37 17.31 12.87
N GLN A 174 -2.64 17.37 13.26
CA GLN A 174 -3.30 18.61 13.66
C GLN A 174 -2.65 19.22 14.91
N ALA A 175 -2.28 18.40 15.88
CA ALA A 175 -1.63 18.83 17.11
C ALA A 175 -0.22 19.41 16.88
N THR A 176 0.44 19.13 15.74
CA THR A 176 1.76 19.69 15.43
C THR A 176 1.75 21.18 15.10
N GLY A 177 0.57 21.79 14.93
CA GLY A 177 0.42 23.20 14.52
C GLY A 177 0.87 23.48 13.08
N ASN A 178 1.25 22.49 12.32
CA ASN A 178 1.61 22.65 10.91
C ASN A 178 0.36 22.52 10.03
N VAL A 179 0.01 23.60 9.34
CA VAL A 179 -1.22 23.64 8.50
C VAL A 179 -1.12 22.76 7.25
N LEU A 180 0.10 22.53 6.74
CA LEU A 180 0.30 21.82 5.47
C LEU A 180 0.11 20.30 5.60
N LEU A 181 0.63 19.69 6.66
CA LEU A 181 0.62 18.23 6.83
C LEU A 181 -0.78 17.64 7.07
N PRO A 182 -1.63 18.24 7.93
CA PRO A 182 -3.01 17.78 8.07
C PRO A 182 -3.82 17.91 6.78
N GLY A 183 -3.66 19.04 6.06
CA GLY A 183 -4.31 19.25 4.77
C GLY A 183 -3.89 18.21 3.72
N LEU A 184 -2.59 17.88 3.66
CA LEU A 184 -2.07 16.82 2.81
C LEU A 184 -2.68 15.45 3.18
N TRP A 185 -2.70 15.12 4.49
CA TRP A 185 -3.23 13.83 4.96
C TRP A 185 -4.70 13.64 4.63
N MET A 186 -5.51 14.70 4.74
CA MET A 186 -6.94 14.66 4.39
C MET A 186 -7.20 14.62 2.88
N ALA A 187 -6.28 15.16 2.07
CA ALA A 187 -6.39 15.18 0.63
C ALA A 187 -5.94 13.89 -0.07
N LEU A 188 -5.23 13.01 0.65
CA LEU A 188 -4.77 11.69 0.21
C LEU A 188 -5.84 10.62 0.52
#